data_8bc101388b3228ea9ea352533367eecd
#
_entry.id   8bc101388b3228ea9ea352533367eecd
#
_cell.length_a   1.000
_cell.length_b   1.000
_cell.length_c   1.000
_cell.angle_alpha   90.00
_cell.angle_beta   90.00
_cell.angle_gamma   90.00
#
_symmetry.space_group_name_H-M   'P 1'
#
loop_
_entity.id
_entity.type
_entity.pdbx_description
1 polymer ?
#
loop_
_entity_poly.entity_id
_entity_poly.type
_entity_poly.pdbx_seq_one_letter_code
_entity_poly.pdbx_strand_id
1 'polypeptide(L)'
;KLKQRGYSRSIPGLYRFLRKQGIMAVHPPNPKYIPKPYEQMDYPGQRIQVDVKFVPSACLKNPKVIGKQFFQYTAIDEYSRWRFVEAFEEHNTYSSAMFIEHLVKAFPLPIQCIQTDNGAEFTNRFTTHRDKPTLFQVHLKQHGICHKVIRPFTPRHNGKVERSHRKDNERFYATHTFYSFEDFAKQLKVYNRRDYNNFPMRPLGWKSPNQVLKDYLASV
;
A
#
# COMPACT_ATOMS: atom_id res chain seq x y z
N LYS A 1 -25.04 39.52 8.75
CA LYS A 1 -25.99 39.98 9.78
C LYS A 1 -25.32 40.80 10.91
N LEU A 2 -24.19 40.36 11.54
CA LEU A 2 -23.54 41.12 12.60
C LEU A 2 -22.93 42.46 12.12
N LYS A 3 -22.28 42.44 10.94
CA LYS A 3 -21.77 43.68 10.30
C LYS A 3 -22.90 44.68 9.99
N GLN A 4 -24.08 44.20 9.56
CA GLN A 4 -25.25 45.02 9.30
C GLN A 4 -25.84 45.66 10.58
N ARG A 5 -25.47 45.12 11.76
CA ARG A 5 -25.85 45.65 13.09
C ARG A 5 -24.70 46.42 13.76
N GLY A 6 -23.72 46.90 12.98
CA GLY A 6 -22.64 47.75 13.47
C GLY A 6 -21.44 47.03 14.10
N TYR A 7 -21.35 45.69 13.99
CA TYR A 7 -20.20 44.96 14.48
C TYR A 7 -18.99 45.12 13.56
N SER A 8 -17.95 45.80 14.05
CA SER A 8 -16.76 46.16 13.25
C SER A 8 -15.52 45.31 13.49
N ARG A 9 -15.52 44.45 14.55
CA ARG A 9 -14.36 43.64 14.89
C ARG A 9 -14.22 42.36 14.06
N SER A 10 -13.04 41.76 14.09
CA SER A 10 -12.74 40.51 13.36
C SER A 10 -13.48 39.29 13.93
N ILE A 11 -13.71 38.25 13.11
CA ILE A 11 -14.32 36.97 13.53
C ILE A 11 -13.54 36.33 14.69
N PRO A 12 -12.18 36.25 14.66
CA PRO A 12 -11.41 35.76 15.80
C PRO A 12 -11.58 36.57 17.10
N GLY A 13 -11.77 37.89 16.95
CA GLY A 13 -12.05 38.79 18.11
C GLY A 13 -13.40 38.47 18.73
N LEU A 14 -14.45 38.28 17.90
CA LEU A 14 -15.78 37.86 18.32
C LEU A 14 -15.73 36.51 19.04
N TYR A 15 -15.04 35.53 18.43
CA TYR A 15 -14.90 34.19 18.99
C TYR A 15 -14.27 34.23 20.41
N ARG A 16 -13.15 34.96 20.58
CA ARG A 16 -12.48 35.12 21.87
C ARG A 16 -13.38 35.76 22.91
N PHE A 17 -14.15 36.81 22.51
CA PHE A 17 -15.10 37.46 23.36
C PHE A 17 -16.21 36.52 23.84
N LEU A 18 -16.89 35.83 22.90
CA LEU A 18 -17.96 34.90 23.20
C LEU A 18 -17.50 33.75 24.10
N ARG A 19 -16.27 33.27 23.88
CA ARG A 19 -15.65 32.23 24.72
C ARG A 19 -15.38 32.73 26.13
N LYS A 20 -14.89 33.96 26.26
CA LYS A 20 -14.64 34.59 27.58
C LYS A 20 -15.94 34.80 28.35
N GLN A 21 -17.05 35.07 27.69
CA GLN A 21 -18.38 35.22 28.25
C GLN A 21 -19.08 33.88 28.54
N GLY A 22 -18.45 32.73 28.27
CA GLY A 22 -19.08 31.42 28.49
C GLY A 22 -20.26 31.10 27.53
N ILE A 23 -20.49 31.93 26.53
CA ILE A 23 -21.62 31.78 25.60
C ILE A 23 -21.36 30.64 24.57
N MET A 24 -20.09 30.30 24.36
CA MET A 24 -19.74 29.19 23.48
C MET A 24 -19.50 27.90 24.28
N ALA A 25 -20.10 26.82 23.83
CA ALA A 25 -19.86 25.50 24.39
C ALA A 25 -18.37 25.18 24.37
N VAL A 26 -17.82 24.88 25.55
CA VAL A 26 -16.46 24.35 25.68
C VAL A 26 -16.55 22.87 25.26
N HIS A 27 -16.20 22.57 24.04
CA HIS A 27 -16.04 21.16 23.66
C HIS A 27 -14.90 20.60 24.53
N PRO A 28 -15.10 19.47 25.22
CA PRO A 28 -14.00 18.82 25.90
C PRO A 28 -12.93 18.49 24.84
N PRO A 29 -11.66 18.61 25.18
CA PRO A 29 -10.61 18.23 24.23
C PRO A 29 -10.85 16.77 23.80
N ASN A 30 -10.76 16.51 22.51
CA ASN A 30 -10.84 15.13 22.03
C ASN A 30 -9.86 14.27 22.82
N PRO A 31 -10.28 13.11 23.31
CA PRO A 31 -9.39 12.22 24.03
C PRO A 31 -8.14 11.99 23.17
N LYS A 32 -6.97 12.12 23.78
CA LYS A 32 -5.70 11.89 23.08
C LYS A 32 -5.75 10.49 22.47
N TYR A 33 -5.58 10.43 21.17
CA TYR A 33 -5.47 9.14 20.46
C TYR A 33 -4.24 8.40 21.01
N ILE A 34 -4.47 7.27 21.66
CA ILE A 34 -3.40 6.35 22.06
C ILE A 34 -3.26 5.33 20.94
N PRO A 35 -2.15 5.35 20.17
CA PRO A 35 -1.95 4.38 19.11
C PRO A 35 -1.88 2.98 19.72
N LYS A 36 -2.73 2.06 19.23
CA LYS A 36 -2.54 0.64 19.55
C LYS A 36 -1.22 0.18 18.94
N PRO A 37 -0.43 -0.65 19.63
CA PRO A 37 0.75 -1.27 19.06
C PRO A 37 0.39 -1.96 17.75
N TYR A 38 1.26 -1.82 16.75
CA TYR A 38 1.08 -2.54 15.50
C TYR A 38 1.36 -4.02 15.74
N GLU A 39 0.44 -4.87 15.31
CA GLU A 39 0.59 -6.31 15.37
C GLU A 39 1.83 -6.75 14.58
N GLN A 40 2.77 -7.41 15.22
CA GLN A 40 3.94 -7.97 14.56
C GLN A 40 3.63 -9.41 14.12
N MET A 41 4.23 -9.82 13.01
CA MET A 41 4.10 -11.17 12.50
C MET A 41 5.22 -12.04 13.07
N ASP A 42 4.91 -13.29 13.38
CA ASP A 42 5.82 -14.20 14.05
C ASP A 42 6.67 -15.01 13.05
N TYR A 43 6.19 -15.16 11.81
CA TYR A 43 6.87 -15.91 10.74
C TYR A 43 6.53 -15.38 9.34
N PRO A 44 7.37 -15.71 8.34
CA PRO A 44 7.11 -15.31 6.95
C PRO A 44 5.87 -16.02 6.39
N GLY A 45 5.06 -15.28 5.61
CA GLY A 45 3.84 -15.79 5.02
C GLY A 45 2.60 -15.67 5.91
N GLN A 46 2.74 -15.36 7.19
CA GLN A 46 1.61 -15.15 8.08
C GLN A 46 0.70 -14.01 7.59
N ARG A 47 1.27 -12.91 7.10
CA ARG A 47 0.54 -11.84 6.43
C ARG A 47 1.39 -11.11 5.40
N ILE A 48 0.87 -11.03 4.19
CA ILE A 48 1.47 -10.28 3.08
C ILE A 48 0.59 -9.08 2.75
N GLN A 49 1.16 -7.88 2.70
CA GLN A 49 0.48 -6.67 2.23
C GLN A 49 0.59 -6.60 0.71
N VAL A 50 -0.53 -6.35 0.04
CA VAL A 50 -0.58 -6.16 -1.42
C VAL A 50 -1.18 -4.80 -1.74
N ASP A 51 -0.60 -4.13 -2.73
CA ASP A 51 -1.04 -2.83 -3.21
C ASP A 51 -0.62 -2.60 -4.66
N VAL A 52 -1.31 -1.72 -5.36
CA VAL A 52 -1.02 -1.36 -6.75
C VAL A 52 -0.57 0.10 -6.83
N LYS A 53 0.54 0.31 -7.51
CA LYS A 53 1.10 1.62 -7.76
C LYS A 53 1.01 1.96 -9.24
N PHE A 54 0.53 3.17 -9.53
CA PHE A 54 0.59 3.76 -10.86
C PHE A 54 2.04 4.17 -11.17
N VAL A 55 2.53 3.77 -12.34
CA VAL A 55 3.86 4.18 -12.82
C VAL A 55 3.82 5.67 -13.15
N PRO A 56 4.78 6.47 -12.63
CA PRO A 56 4.79 7.90 -12.91
C PRO A 56 4.92 8.18 -14.42
N SER A 57 4.05 9.01 -14.97
CA SER A 57 4.05 9.38 -16.39
C SER A 57 5.38 10.03 -16.84
N ALA A 58 6.08 10.70 -15.92
CA ALA A 58 7.40 11.25 -16.18
C ALA A 58 8.46 10.22 -16.59
N CYS A 59 8.24 8.93 -16.28
CA CYS A 59 9.11 7.83 -16.69
C CYS A 59 8.79 7.30 -18.09
N LEU A 60 7.64 7.66 -18.67
CA LEU A 60 7.12 7.18 -19.96
C LEU A 60 7.37 8.22 -21.04
N LYS A 61 8.63 8.42 -21.41
CA LYS A 61 9.05 9.49 -22.34
C LYS A 61 9.10 9.06 -23.80
N ASN A 62 9.12 7.76 -24.09
CA ASN A 62 9.20 7.26 -25.44
C ASN A 62 7.84 7.42 -26.16
N PRO A 63 7.79 7.81 -27.47
CA PRO A 63 6.55 7.93 -28.24
C PRO A 63 5.65 6.68 -28.21
N LYS A 64 6.23 5.50 -28.07
CA LYS A 64 5.46 4.22 -28.00
C LYS A 64 4.68 4.03 -26.70
N VAL A 65 5.04 4.74 -25.63
CA VAL A 65 4.45 4.59 -24.28
C VAL A 65 3.93 5.89 -23.71
N ILE A 66 4.19 7.03 -24.34
CA ILE A 66 3.65 8.32 -23.94
C ILE A 66 2.11 8.28 -23.93
N GLY A 67 1.50 8.75 -22.86
CA GLY A 67 0.04 8.69 -22.69
C GLY A 67 -0.51 7.34 -22.24
N LYS A 68 0.31 6.27 -22.19
CA LYS A 68 -0.09 5.00 -21.59
C LYS A 68 0.02 5.05 -20.07
N GLN A 69 -0.70 4.16 -19.40
CA GLN A 69 -0.60 3.95 -17.96
C GLN A 69 -0.16 2.52 -17.70
N PHE A 70 0.92 2.34 -16.92
CA PHE A 70 1.37 1.04 -16.44
C PHE A 70 1.20 0.95 -14.93
N PHE A 71 1.12 -0.28 -14.43
CA PHE A 71 0.84 -0.58 -13.05
C PHE A 71 1.91 -1.50 -12.46
N GLN A 72 2.38 -1.15 -11.26
CA GLN A 72 3.23 -2.01 -10.46
C GLN A 72 2.39 -2.65 -9.36
N TYR A 73 2.19 -3.94 -9.44
CA TYR A 73 1.65 -4.74 -8.35
C TYR A 73 2.77 -5.10 -7.39
N THR A 74 2.52 -4.97 -6.11
CA THR A 74 3.53 -5.16 -5.06
C THR A 74 2.97 -5.98 -3.93
N ALA A 75 3.66 -7.06 -3.56
CA ALA A 75 3.39 -7.86 -2.37
C ALA A 75 4.60 -7.78 -1.42
N ILE A 76 4.37 -7.50 -0.14
CA ILE A 76 5.42 -7.44 0.89
C ILE A 76 5.03 -8.34 2.07
N ASP A 77 5.87 -9.31 2.36
CA ASP A 77 5.75 -10.09 3.58
C ASP A 77 6.03 -9.22 4.81
N GLU A 78 5.14 -9.26 5.77
CA GLU A 78 5.21 -8.38 6.94
C GLU A 78 6.29 -8.78 7.94
N TYR A 79 6.72 -10.02 7.95
CA TYR A 79 7.81 -10.50 8.79
C TYR A 79 9.18 -10.16 8.19
N SER A 80 9.51 -10.75 7.05
CA SER A 80 10.82 -10.66 6.42
C SER A 80 11.03 -9.39 5.60
N ARG A 81 9.98 -8.65 5.26
CA ARG A 81 9.98 -7.55 4.26
C ARG A 81 10.33 -8.03 2.85
N TRP A 82 10.41 -9.33 2.61
CA TRP A 82 10.60 -9.85 1.27
C TRP A 82 9.48 -9.35 0.36
N ARG A 83 9.88 -8.93 -0.83
CA ARG A 83 8.98 -8.27 -1.76
C ARG A 83 8.92 -9.00 -3.09
N PHE A 84 7.72 -9.21 -3.58
CA PHE A 84 7.43 -9.59 -4.95
C PHE A 84 6.80 -8.40 -5.68
N VAL A 85 7.25 -8.16 -6.92
CA VAL A 85 6.67 -7.11 -7.77
C VAL A 85 6.48 -7.64 -9.18
N GLU A 86 5.43 -7.16 -9.83
CA GLU A 86 5.15 -7.47 -11.22
C GLU A 86 4.50 -6.26 -11.91
N ALA A 87 4.80 -6.11 -13.19
CA ALA A 87 4.24 -5.06 -14.04
C ALA A 87 3.00 -5.56 -14.76
N PHE A 88 1.99 -4.69 -14.90
CA PHE A 88 0.79 -4.96 -15.68
C PHE A 88 0.41 -3.72 -16.50
N GLU A 89 -0.21 -3.94 -17.65
CA GLU A 89 -0.80 -2.89 -18.50
C GLU A 89 -2.20 -2.50 -18.03
N GLU A 90 -2.85 -3.35 -17.23
CA GLU A 90 -4.21 -3.16 -16.76
C GLU A 90 -4.31 -3.20 -15.24
N HIS A 91 -5.25 -2.42 -14.72
CA HIS A 91 -5.58 -2.33 -13.30
C HIS A 91 -7.01 -2.87 -13.09
N ASN A 92 -7.10 -4.18 -12.99
CA ASN A 92 -8.37 -4.88 -12.85
C ASN A 92 -8.24 -6.16 -12.00
N THR A 93 -9.36 -6.81 -11.70
CA THR A 93 -9.38 -8.02 -10.87
C THR A 93 -8.70 -9.23 -11.54
N TYR A 94 -8.63 -9.27 -12.88
CA TYR A 94 -7.91 -10.32 -13.60
C TYR A 94 -6.40 -10.19 -13.37
N SER A 95 -5.83 -8.99 -13.57
CA SER A 95 -4.42 -8.71 -13.29
C SER A 95 -4.07 -9.03 -11.84
N SER A 96 -4.95 -8.67 -10.88
CA SER A 96 -4.78 -8.97 -9.46
C SER A 96 -4.77 -10.49 -9.20
N ALA A 97 -5.64 -11.24 -9.84
CA ALA A 97 -5.69 -12.70 -9.72
C ALA A 97 -4.43 -13.37 -10.29
N MET A 98 -3.99 -12.95 -11.48
CA MET A 98 -2.74 -13.43 -12.07
C MET A 98 -1.52 -13.12 -11.20
N PHE A 99 -1.48 -11.92 -10.60
CA PHE A 99 -0.44 -11.55 -9.66
C PHE A 99 -0.36 -12.50 -8.45
N ILE A 100 -1.51 -12.93 -7.90
CA ILE A 100 -1.55 -13.91 -6.81
C ILE A 100 -1.02 -15.26 -7.24
N GLU A 101 -1.39 -15.75 -8.42
CA GLU A 101 -0.88 -17.01 -8.96
C GLU A 101 0.66 -17.01 -9.06
N HIS A 102 1.22 -15.89 -9.51
CA HIS A 102 2.66 -15.72 -9.62
C HIS A 102 3.33 -15.54 -8.25
N LEU A 103 2.69 -14.81 -7.32
CA LEU A 103 3.18 -14.63 -5.96
C LEU A 103 3.27 -15.96 -5.21
N VAL A 104 2.23 -16.78 -5.27
CA VAL A 104 2.19 -18.10 -4.60
C VAL A 104 3.30 -19.02 -5.13
N LYS A 105 3.59 -18.98 -6.43
CA LYS A 105 4.71 -19.74 -7.02
C LYS A 105 6.08 -19.20 -6.64
N ALA A 106 6.21 -17.90 -6.41
CA ALA A 106 7.48 -17.24 -6.14
C ALA A 106 7.86 -17.22 -4.64
N PHE A 107 6.87 -17.22 -3.76
CA PHE A 107 7.11 -17.20 -2.32
C PHE A 107 7.38 -18.61 -1.78
N PRO A 108 8.49 -18.85 -1.05
CA PRO A 108 8.94 -20.21 -0.73
C PRO A 108 8.18 -20.88 0.42
N LEU A 109 7.20 -20.25 1.01
CA LEU A 109 6.45 -20.72 2.17
C LEU A 109 4.93 -20.59 1.93
N PRO A 110 4.09 -21.32 2.65
CA PRO A 110 2.64 -21.13 2.61
C PRO A 110 2.26 -19.70 3.01
N ILE A 111 1.33 -19.11 2.27
CA ILE A 111 0.77 -17.77 2.57
C ILE A 111 -0.55 -17.97 3.31
N GLN A 112 -0.65 -17.47 4.54
CA GLN A 112 -1.89 -17.57 5.32
C GLN A 112 -2.88 -16.46 5.02
N CYS A 113 -2.40 -15.23 4.91
CA CYS A 113 -3.27 -14.07 4.78
C CYS A 113 -2.68 -13.04 3.82
N ILE A 114 -3.51 -12.54 2.92
CA ILE A 114 -3.21 -11.36 2.10
C ILE A 114 -4.05 -10.20 2.58
N GLN A 115 -3.38 -9.07 2.83
CA GLN A 115 -4.00 -7.83 3.23
C GLN A 115 -3.93 -6.81 2.10
N THR A 116 -5.09 -6.23 1.73
CA THR A 116 -5.20 -5.18 0.70
C THR A 116 -5.95 -3.98 1.25
N ASP A 117 -5.94 -2.89 0.49
CA ASP A 117 -6.92 -1.83 0.65
C ASP A 117 -8.30 -2.24 0.07
N ASN A 118 -9.19 -1.25 -0.11
CA ASN A 118 -10.53 -1.47 -0.64
C ASN A 118 -10.62 -1.20 -2.15
N GLY A 119 -9.54 -1.30 -2.90
CA GLY A 119 -9.52 -1.13 -4.34
C GLY A 119 -10.48 -2.09 -5.05
N ALA A 120 -11.11 -1.64 -6.14
CA ALA A 120 -12.07 -2.44 -6.90
C ALA A 120 -11.43 -3.67 -7.57
N GLU A 121 -10.13 -3.65 -7.79
CA GLU A 121 -9.33 -4.75 -8.27
C GLU A 121 -9.21 -5.91 -7.27
N PHE A 122 -9.40 -5.62 -5.98
CA PHE A 122 -9.30 -6.58 -4.89
C PHE A 122 -10.66 -6.96 -4.28
N THR A 123 -11.63 -6.03 -4.24
CA THR A 123 -12.91 -6.27 -3.57
C THR A 123 -14.08 -5.51 -4.20
N ASN A 124 -15.24 -6.13 -4.24
CA ASN A 124 -16.49 -5.49 -4.68
C ASN A 124 -17.21 -4.72 -3.56
N ARG A 125 -16.59 -4.55 -2.39
CA ARG A 125 -17.25 -3.99 -1.19
C ARG A 125 -18.00 -2.68 -1.42
N PHE A 126 -17.49 -1.82 -2.29
CA PHE A 126 -18.08 -0.51 -2.59
C PHE A 126 -18.66 -0.40 -4.01
N THR A 127 -18.86 -1.54 -4.68
CA THR A 127 -19.48 -1.60 -6.01
C THR A 127 -20.95 -2.04 -5.91
N THR A 128 -21.68 -1.95 -7.02
CA THR A 128 -23.04 -2.49 -7.15
C THR A 128 -23.09 -4.02 -7.01
N HIS A 129 -21.96 -4.70 -7.15
CA HIS A 129 -21.82 -6.16 -7.07
C HIS A 129 -21.20 -6.64 -5.76
N ARG A 130 -21.42 -5.92 -4.65
CA ARG A 130 -20.82 -6.21 -3.33
C ARG A 130 -21.02 -7.63 -2.83
N ASP A 131 -22.07 -8.31 -3.27
CA ASP A 131 -22.41 -9.67 -2.85
C ASP A 131 -21.70 -10.77 -3.67
N LYS A 132 -20.96 -10.37 -4.72
CA LYS A 132 -20.20 -11.29 -5.56
C LYS A 132 -18.71 -11.14 -5.27
N PRO A 133 -17.97 -12.25 -5.13
CA PRO A 133 -16.52 -12.17 -4.98
C PRO A 133 -15.89 -11.68 -6.28
N THR A 134 -14.78 -10.96 -6.17
CA THR A 134 -13.91 -10.65 -7.31
C THR A 134 -13.15 -11.89 -7.74
N LEU A 135 -12.61 -11.89 -8.96
CA LEU A 135 -11.73 -12.97 -9.42
C LEU A 135 -10.51 -13.14 -8.49
N PHE A 136 -9.94 -12.03 -8.02
CA PHE A 136 -8.90 -12.03 -7.00
C PHE A 136 -9.30 -12.81 -5.74
N GLN A 137 -10.49 -12.57 -5.19
CA GLN A 137 -11.00 -13.28 -4.01
C GLN A 137 -11.26 -14.77 -4.27
N VAL A 138 -11.69 -15.11 -5.48
CA VAL A 138 -11.88 -16.52 -5.89
C VAL A 138 -10.54 -17.26 -5.88
N HIS A 139 -9.47 -16.67 -6.47
CA HIS A 139 -8.13 -17.26 -6.48
C HIS A 139 -7.56 -17.41 -5.06
N LEU A 140 -7.71 -16.39 -4.20
CA LEU A 140 -7.30 -16.52 -2.80
C LEU A 140 -7.97 -17.69 -2.09
N LYS A 141 -9.28 -17.86 -2.31
CA LYS A 141 -10.05 -18.98 -1.73
C LYS A 141 -9.56 -20.34 -2.27
N GLN A 142 -9.24 -20.44 -3.54
CA GLN A 142 -8.69 -21.67 -4.15
C GLN A 142 -7.35 -22.07 -3.53
N HIS A 143 -6.52 -21.11 -3.16
CA HIS A 143 -5.25 -21.33 -2.46
C HIS A 143 -5.39 -21.46 -0.93
N GLY A 144 -6.61 -21.37 -0.38
CA GLY A 144 -6.83 -21.40 1.07
C GLY A 144 -6.30 -20.15 1.80
N ILE A 145 -6.09 -19.05 1.09
CA ILE A 145 -5.52 -17.81 1.62
C ILE A 145 -6.63 -16.90 2.15
N CYS A 146 -6.48 -16.42 3.39
CA CYS A 146 -7.41 -15.45 3.98
C CYS A 146 -7.24 -14.08 3.31
N HIS A 147 -8.35 -13.43 2.99
CA HIS A 147 -8.34 -12.04 2.51
C HIS A 147 -8.72 -11.07 3.63
N LYS A 148 -7.79 -10.22 4.03
CA LYS A 148 -8.00 -9.15 5.02
C LYS A 148 -8.05 -7.80 4.32
N VAL A 149 -9.19 -7.16 4.30
CA VAL A 149 -9.34 -5.80 3.77
C VAL A 149 -9.18 -4.80 4.90
N ILE A 150 -8.33 -3.77 4.72
CA ILE A 150 -8.14 -2.73 5.72
C ILE A 150 -9.44 -1.93 5.93
N ARG A 151 -9.59 -1.35 7.13
CA ARG A 151 -10.71 -0.45 7.39
C ARG A 151 -10.58 0.80 6.50
N PRO A 152 -11.69 1.31 5.95
CA PRO A 152 -11.67 2.58 5.21
C PRO A 152 -11.00 3.67 6.04
N PHE A 153 -10.29 4.57 5.39
CA PHE A 153 -9.59 5.71 6.01
C PHE A 153 -8.54 5.34 7.07
N THR A 154 -7.99 4.12 7.02
CA THR A 154 -6.93 3.66 7.93
C THR A 154 -5.66 3.24 7.13
N PRO A 155 -4.98 4.15 6.42
CA PRO A 155 -3.83 3.82 5.57
C PRO A 155 -2.66 3.19 6.35
N ARG A 156 -2.56 3.45 7.66
CA ARG A 156 -1.50 2.87 8.51
C ARG A 156 -1.39 1.35 8.45
N HIS A 157 -2.48 0.65 8.10
CA HIS A 157 -2.49 -0.81 8.04
C HIS A 157 -1.71 -1.34 6.82
N ASN A 158 -1.63 -0.58 5.72
CA ASN A 158 -0.84 -0.93 4.52
C ASN A 158 0.54 -0.21 4.48
N GLY A 159 0.99 0.32 5.62
CA GLY A 159 2.16 1.19 5.70
C GLY A 159 3.49 0.56 5.27
N LYS A 160 3.60 -0.77 5.23
CA LYS A 160 4.83 -1.44 4.76
C LYS A 160 4.96 -1.38 3.26
N VAL A 161 3.87 -1.68 2.54
CA VAL A 161 3.84 -1.60 1.07
C VAL A 161 3.89 -0.14 0.60
N GLU A 162 3.16 0.78 1.24
CA GLU A 162 3.22 2.22 0.94
C GLU A 162 4.63 2.79 1.12
N ARG A 163 5.33 2.41 2.20
CA ARG A 163 6.73 2.81 2.41
C ARG A 163 7.67 2.25 1.34
N SER A 164 7.40 1.07 0.81
CA SER A 164 8.19 0.52 -0.30
C SER A 164 7.97 1.31 -1.58
N HIS A 165 6.73 1.70 -1.88
CA HIS A 165 6.40 2.55 -3.01
C HIS A 165 7.07 3.92 -2.94
N ARG A 166 7.20 4.48 -1.73
CA ARG A 166 7.96 5.72 -1.53
C ARG A 166 9.44 5.52 -1.88
N LYS A 167 10.06 4.43 -1.44
CA LYS A 167 11.45 4.10 -1.82
C LYS A 167 11.59 3.87 -3.32
N ASP A 168 10.60 3.27 -3.97
CA ASP A 168 10.60 3.11 -5.42
C ASP A 168 10.58 4.47 -6.13
N ASN A 169 9.79 5.44 -5.65
CA ASN A 169 9.82 6.79 -6.18
C ASN A 169 11.20 7.42 -6.08
N GLU A 170 11.86 7.27 -4.92
CA GLU A 170 13.16 7.89 -4.63
C GLU A 170 14.33 7.22 -5.37
N ARG A 171 14.31 5.90 -5.53
CA ARG A 171 15.47 5.11 -5.98
C ARG A 171 15.34 4.50 -7.37
N PHE A 172 14.13 4.26 -7.81
CA PHE A 172 13.87 3.62 -9.10
C PHE A 172 13.24 4.60 -10.08
N TYR A 173 12.05 5.12 -9.79
CA TYR A 173 11.35 5.99 -10.72
C TYR A 173 12.02 7.34 -10.95
N ALA A 174 12.72 7.88 -9.95
CA ALA A 174 13.46 9.15 -10.09
C ALA A 174 14.61 9.09 -11.11
N THR A 175 15.13 7.89 -11.38
CA THR A 175 16.35 7.70 -12.19
C THR A 175 16.13 6.86 -13.45
N HIS A 176 14.94 6.28 -13.64
CA HIS A 176 14.65 5.38 -14.76
C HIS A 176 13.61 5.97 -15.71
N THR A 177 13.76 5.65 -16.98
CA THR A 177 12.79 5.90 -18.04
C THR A 177 12.55 4.62 -18.81
N PHE A 178 11.33 4.43 -19.31
CA PHE A 178 10.92 3.18 -19.94
C PHE A 178 10.55 3.41 -21.41
N TYR A 179 11.02 2.53 -22.27
CA TYR A 179 10.82 2.59 -23.72
C TYR A 179 9.64 1.74 -24.18
N SER A 180 9.28 0.71 -23.40
CA SER A 180 8.13 -0.16 -23.63
C SER A 180 7.64 -0.75 -22.31
N PHE A 181 6.53 -1.50 -22.34
CA PHE A 181 6.04 -2.25 -21.20
C PHE A 181 7.04 -3.34 -20.76
N GLU A 182 7.60 -4.07 -21.71
CA GLU A 182 8.58 -5.14 -21.47
C GLU A 182 9.86 -4.59 -20.84
N ASP A 183 10.29 -3.42 -21.30
CA ASP A 183 11.43 -2.71 -20.70
C ASP A 183 11.17 -2.31 -19.25
N PHE A 184 10.00 -1.75 -18.98
CA PHE A 184 9.58 -1.46 -17.61
C PHE A 184 9.54 -2.72 -16.75
N ALA A 185 8.88 -3.77 -17.22
CA ALA A 185 8.76 -5.04 -16.50
C ALA A 185 10.13 -5.66 -16.18
N LYS A 186 11.05 -5.64 -17.12
CA LYS A 186 12.43 -6.13 -16.97
C LYS A 186 13.20 -5.30 -15.94
N GLN A 187 13.19 -3.98 -16.05
CA GLN A 187 13.89 -3.08 -15.13
C GLN A 187 13.35 -3.20 -13.71
N LEU A 188 12.02 -3.25 -13.54
CA LEU A 188 11.36 -3.43 -12.25
C LEU A 188 11.76 -4.75 -11.57
N LYS A 189 11.76 -5.85 -12.33
CA LYS A 189 12.17 -7.17 -11.83
C LYS A 189 13.63 -7.20 -11.39
N VAL A 190 14.52 -6.58 -12.16
CA VAL A 190 15.95 -6.48 -11.83
C VAL A 190 16.14 -5.65 -10.58
N TYR A 191 15.53 -4.48 -10.49
CA TYR A 191 15.58 -3.60 -9.31
C TYR A 191 15.09 -4.32 -8.04
N ASN A 192 13.95 -5.00 -8.12
CA ASN A 192 13.41 -5.72 -6.97
C ASN A 192 14.37 -6.82 -6.47
N ARG A 193 14.92 -7.61 -7.41
CA ARG A 193 15.79 -8.74 -7.07
C ARG A 193 17.16 -8.29 -6.57
N ARG A 194 17.80 -7.32 -7.25
CA ARG A 194 19.18 -6.89 -6.95
C ARG A 194 19.24 -5.92 -5.80
N ASP A 195 18.35 -4.94 -5.80
CA ASP A 195 18.44 -3.81 -4.90
C ASP A 195 17.52 -3.97 -3.70
N TYR A 196 16.19 -4.09 -3.91
CA TYR A 196 15.27 -4.07 -2.80
C TYR A 196 15.44 -5.26 -1.85
N ASN A 197 15.37 -6.50 -2.37
CA ASN A 197 15.40 -7.71 -1.54
C ASN A 197 16.80 -8.03 -0.96
N ASN A 198 17.84 -7.38 -1.46
CA ASN A 198 19.22 -7.51 -0.92
C ASN A 198 19.68 -6.29 -0.10
N PHE A 199 18.84 -5.25 0.01
CA PHE A 199 19.22 -4.04 0.75
C PHE A 199 19.05 -4.26 2.26
N PRO A 200 20.10 -4.04 3.09
CA PRO A 200 20.01 -4.13 4.54
C PRO A 200 19.03 -3.11 5.11
N MET A 201 18.13 -3.53 5.99
CA MET A 201 17.10 -2.68 6.56
C MET A 201 17.21 -2.60 8.08
N ARG A 202 17.21 -1.37 8.62
CA ARG A 202 17.25 -1.15 10.08
C ARG A 202 16.17 -1.93 10.86
N PRO A 203 14.91 -2.01 10.42
CA PRO A 203 13.87 -2.80 11.11
C PRO A 203 14.13 -4.31 11.13
N LEU A 204 15.06 -4.80 10.33
CA LEU A 204 15.46 -6.21 10.24
C LEU A 204 16.83 -6.45 10.93
N GLY A 205 17.24 -5.56 11.82
CA GLY A 205 18.59 -5.66 12.44
C GLY A 205 19.73 -5.54 11.43
N TRP A 206 19.54 -4.74 10.37
CA TRP A 206 20.47 -4.55 9.26
C TRP A 206 20.67 -5.79 8.37
N LYS A 207 19.82 -6.80 8.48
CA LYS A 207 19.72 -7.88 7.49
C LYS A 207 18.90 -7.42 6.27
N SER A 208 19.16 -8.03 5.12
CA SER A 208 18.30 -7.85 3.95
C SER A 208 17.06 -8.75 4.04
N PRO A 209 15.97 -8.43 3.32
CA PRO A 209 14.80 -9.31 3.23
C PRO A 209 15.14 -10.76 2.84
N ASN A 210 16.01 -10.94 1.85
CA ASN A 210 16.46 -12.26 1.42
C ASN A 210 17.21 -12.99 2.55
N GLN A 211 18.05 -12.28 3.31
CA GLN A 211 18.78 -12.88 4.43
C GLN A 211 17.84 -13.35 5.53
N VAL A 212 16.85 -12.52 5.92
CA VAL A 212 15.86 -12.90 6.94
C VAL A 212 15.07 -14.12 6.52
N LEU A 213 14.62 -14.16 5.25
CA LEU A 213 13.87 -15.31 4.72
C LEU A 213 14.73 -16.58 4.68
N LYS A 214 15.99 -16.46 4.26
CA LYS A 214 16.96 -17.57 4.25
C LYS A 214 17.26 -18.09 5.66
N ASP A 215 17.48 -17.20 6.62
CA ASP A 215 17.74 -17.58 8.01
C ASP A 215 16.54 -18.32 8.61
N TYR A 216 15.32 -17.87 8.32
CA TYR A 216 14.12 -18.57 8.75
C TYR A 216 14.00 -19.97 8.14
N LEU A 217 14.19 -20.11 6.82
CA LEU A 217 14.16 -21.41 6.13
C LEU A 217 15.22 -22.39 6.63
N ALA A 218 16.33 -21.88 7.15
CA ALA A 218 17.38 -22.72 7.73
C ALA A 218 17.08 -23.15 9.18
N SER A 219 16.09 -22.52 9.84
CA SER A 219 15.70 -22.79 11.24
C SER A 219 14.51 -23.72 11.37
N VAL A 220 13.83 -24.04 10.26
CA VAL A 220 12.69 -24.96 10.17
C VAL A 220 13.07 -26.23 9.46
#